data_752b3241e9b1119a6a6f7712f3857c16
#
_entry.id   752b3241e9b1119a6a6f7712f3857c16
#
_cell.length_a   1.000
_cell.length_b   1.000
_cell.length_c   1.000
_cell.angle_alpha   90.00
_cell.angle_beta   90.00
_cell.angle_gamma   90.00
#
_symmetry.space_group_name_H-M   'P 1'
#
loop_
_entity.id
_entity.type
_entity.pdbx_description
1 polymer ?
#
loop_
_entity_poly.entity_id
_entity_poly.type
_entity_poly.pdbx_seq_one_letter_code
_entity_poly.pdbx_strand_id
1 'polypeptide(L)'
;RRSVRISANWQHYIRFSLFDSQRDSLLESNKYVRCLLIDFSKAFDTVDHTILLQKLAKLNIKPFVFNWIANFLTNRTQAVKHGKLISEFLQITASVIQGSGIGPSMYIAYAADLRTLSVINLLFKYADDTTLLAPENTDTPLEDEFQHILSWAHRNRLKINNSKTKEIVFHQPNPRNFIRPGPIFDIEQVTSAKLLGFICSETLNPSEHVDCVLRMCNQRLYLLNQLKKQGLCINGLTLVFQAIVVSRISYALPSFFGFLSAYDIGRVNSLFKKALRWNLTDKLYTIEILAETADRKLFHSLCKNSPIVCQSFYHLSDPCLLFLVSASEVMIMNCRPNQATCSVKVSWSEIYSRICNFNSFVAHSTCVVFK
;
A
#
# COMPACT_ATOMS: atom_id res chain seq x y z
N ARG A 1 -22.98 15.24 -10.11
CA ARG A 1 -22.15 14.59 -9.07
C ARG A 1 -21.02 13.87 -9.79
N ARG A 2 -19.84 14.49 -9.95
CA ARG A 2 -18.64 13.82 -10.47
C ARG A 2 -18.09 12.93 -9.35
N SER A 3 -18.27 11.62 -9.47
CA SER A 3 -17.55 10.66 -8.64
C SER A 3 -16.06 10.79 -8.97
N VAL A 4 -15.27 11.25 -8.01
CA VAL A 4 -13.82 11.23 -8.11
C VAL A 4 -13.41 9.75 -8.01
N ARG A 5 -13.14 9.12 -9.16
CA ARG A 5 -12.44 7.82 -9.18
C ARG A 5 -11.03 8.08 -8.66
N ILE A 6 -10.79 7.78 -7.41
CA ILE A 6 -9.43 7.67 -6.88
C ILE A 6 -8.82 6.52 -7.67
N SER A 7 -7.75 6.78 -8.44
CA SER A 7 -7.10 5.72 -9.20
C SER A 7 -6.62 4.62 -8.24
N ALA A 8 -6.68 3.35 -8.64
CA ALA A 8 -6.24 2.22 -7.83
C ALA A 8 -4.83 2.43 -7.25
N ASN A 9 -3.93 3.08 -7.98
CA ASN A 9 -2.57 3.42 -7.55
C ASN A 9 -2.53 4.30 -6.28
N TRP A 10 -3.51 5.19 -6.06
CA TRP A 10 -3.58 6.03 -4.87
C TRP A 10 -3.97 5.26 -3.61
N GLN A 11 -4.84 4.28 -3.73
CA GLN A 11 -5.24 3.43 -2.60
C GLN A 11 -4.08 2.56 -2.12
N HIS A 12 -3.28 2.00 -3.05
CA HIS A 12 -2.06 1.27 -2.72
C HIS A 12 -1.06 2.14 -1.98
N TYR A 13 -0.88 3.37 -2.44
CA TYR A 13 0.05 4.32 -1.87
C TYR A 13 -0.30 4.70 -0.43
N ILE A 14 -1.55 5.12 -0.16
CA ILE A 14 -1.99 5.50 1.18
C ILE A 14 -1.81 4.32 2.17
N ARG A 15 -2.11 3.11 1.74
CA ARG A 15 -1.97 1.91 2.58
C ARG A 15 -0.53 1.55 2.85
N PHE A 16 0.34 1.69 1.85
CA PHE A 16 1.78 1.49 2.04
C PHE A 16 2.36 2.53 3.01
N SER A 17 1.98 3.80 2.88
CA SER A 17 2.39 4.86 3.82
C SER A 17 1.90 4.62 5.25
N LEU A 18 0.68 4.09 5.43
CA LEU A 18 0.16 3.71 6.74
C LEU A 18 0.94 2.53 7.33
N PHE A 19 1.26 1.53 6.51
CA PHE A 19 2.07 0.40 6.93
C PHE A 19 3.47 0.86 7.38
N ASP A 20 4.16 1.68 6.57
CA ASP A 20 5.47 2.23 6.89
C ASP A 20 5.44 3.04 8.19
N SER A 21 4.48 3.95 8.34
CA SER A 21 4.33 4.76 9.55
C SER A 21 4.13 3.92 10.80
N GLN A 22 3.30 2.89 10.74
CA GLN A 22 3.05 2.01 11.89
C GLN A 22 4.26 1.12 12.21
N ARG A 23 4.93 0.58 11.17
CA ARG A 23 6.18 -0.18 11.34
C ARG A 23 7.26 0.68 12.02
N ASP A 24 7.45 1.90 11.56
CA ASP A 24 8.48 2.81 12.08
C ASP A 24 8.17 3.21 13.53
N SER A 25 6.91 3.49 13.85
CA SER A 25 6.46 3.73 15.24
C SER A 25 6.73 2.53 16.16
N LEU A 26 6.51 1.31 15.69
CA LEU A 26 6.82 0.11 16.45
C LEU A 26 8.33 -0.06 16.65
N LEU A 27 9.17 0.31 15.67
CA LEU A 27 10.64 0.26 15.75
C LEU A 27 11.25 1.33 16.68
N GLU A 28 10.52 2.40 17.00
CA GLU A 28 10.98 3.40 17.99
C GLU A 28 11.10 2.80 19.40
N SER A 29 10.21 1.88 19.74
CA SER A 29 10.12 1.26 21.08
C SER A 29 10.60 -0.19 21.13
N ASN A 30 10.93 -0.81 20.00
CA ASN A 30 11.34 -2.20 19.88
C ASN A 30 12.62 -2.33 19.05
N LYS A 31 13.46 -3.31 19.37
CA LYS A 31 14.69 -3.58 18.60
C LYS A 31 14.39 -4.12 17.22
N TYR A 32 13.27 -4.86 17.09
CA TYR A 32 12.80 -5.42 15.84
C TYR A 32 11.27 -5.49 15.79
N VAL A 33 10.77 -5.60 14.56
CA VAL A 33 9.37 -5.88 14.27
C VAL A 33 9.33 -7.04 13.28
N ARG A 34 8.68 -8.13 13.66
CA ARG A 34 8.42 -9.27 12.76
C ARG A 34 7.25 -8.92 11.84
N CYS A 35 7.44 -9.13 10.56
CA CYS A 35 6.43 -8.89 9.54
C CYS A 35 6.17 -10.16 8.76
N LEU A 36 4.96 -10.66 8.82
CA LEU A 36 4.52 -11.83 8.08
C LEU A 36 3.67 -11.40 6.88
N LEU A 37 4.15 -11.71 5.68
CA LEU A 37 3.47 -11.48 4.40
C LEU A 37 2.74 -12.76 4.00
N ILE A 38 1.42 -12.78 4.17
CA ILE A 38 0.58 -13.97 4.01
C ILE A 38 -0.03 -13.98 2.61
N ASP A 39 0.22 -15.06 1.86
CA ASP A 39 -0.36 -15.30 0.52
C ASP A 39 -1.48 -16.35 0.62
N PHE A 40 -2.67 -16.00 0.14
CA PHE A 40 -3.77 -16.96 0.03
C PHE A 40 -3.82 -17.58 -1.37
N SER A 41 -3.87 -18.90 -1.44
CA SER A 41 -3.96 -19.62 -2.71
C SER A 41 -5.30 -19.37 -3.39
N LYS A 42 -5.29 -18.73 -4.58
CA LYS A 42 -6.50 -18.46 -5.38
C LYS A 42 -7.62 -17.81 -4.57
N ALA A 43 -7.28 -16.80 -3.76
CA ALA A 43 -8.16 -16.18 -2.78
C ALA A 43 -9.57 -15.84 -3.32
N PHE A 44 -9.64 -15.18 -4.49
CA PHE A 44 -10.90 -14.83 -5.13
C PHE A 44 -11.69 -16.03 -5.68
N ASP A 45 -10.99 -17.07 -6.14
CA ASP A 45 -11.61 -18.24 -6.74
C ASP A 45 -12.17 -19.22 -5.69
N THR A 46 -11.71 -19.12 -4.45
CA THR A 46 -12.11 -20.02 -3.35
C THR A 46 -13.13 -19.42 -2.39
N VAL A 47 -13.61 -18.19 -2.63
CA VAL A 47 -14.65 -17.55 -1.82
C VAL A 47 -15.93 -18.38 -1.89
N ASP A 48 -16.30 -19.00 -0.79
CA ASP A 48 -17.55 -19.80 -0.66
C ASP A 48 -18.76 -18.88 -0.59
N HIS A 49 -19.74 -19.09 -1.49
CA HIS A 49 -20.92 -18.23 -1.60
C HIS A 49 -21.79 -18.29 -0.34
N THR A 50 -21.93 -19.46 0.29
CA THR A 50 -22.74 -19.62 1.50
C THR A 50 -22.13 -18.85 2.67
N ILE A 51 -20.83 -18.97 2.88
CA ILE A 51 -20.11 -18.23 3.94
C ILE A 51 -20.19 -16.74 3.66
N LEU A 52 -19.99 -16.31 2.40
CA LEU A 52 -20.08 -14.90 2.02
C LEU A 52 -21.48 -14.32 2.33
N LEU A 53 -22.55 -15.01 1.95
CA LEU A 53 -23.91 -14.57 2.22
C LEU A 53 -24.21 -14.52 3.72
N GLN A 54 -23.73 -15.49 4.52
CA GLN A 54 -23.86 -15.48 5.98
C GLN A 54 -23.15 -14.27 6.61
N LYS A 55 -21.97 -13.89 6.11
CA LYS A 55 -21.24 -12.70 6.58
C LYS A 55 -21.92 -11.40 6.15
N LEU A 56 -22.39 -11.32 4.91
CA LEU A 56 -23.14 -10.18 4.41
C LEU A 56 -24.45 -9.94 5.17
N ALA A 57 -25.15 -11.01 5.58
CA ALA A 57 -26.36 -10.92 6.39
C ALA A 57 -26.16 -10.31 7.77
N LYS A 58 -24.90 -10.35 8.29
CA LYS A 58 -24.53 -9.72 9.58
C LYS A 58 -24.20 -8.22 9.41
N LEU A 59 -24.04 -7.75 8.18
CA LEU A 59 -23.76 -6.34 7.89
C LEU A 59 -25.08 -5.56 7.77
N ASN A 60 -25.08 -4.30 8.14
CA ASN A 60 -26.25 -3.42 7.97
C ASN A 60 -26.41 -3.01 6.49
N ILE A 61 -26.72 -3.98 5.65
CA ILE A 61 -26.96 -3.80 4.21
C ILE A 61 -28.46 -3.70 3.98
N LYS A 62 -28.88 -2.77 3.11
CA LYS A 62 -30.30 -2.65 2.72
C LYS A 62 -30.78 -3.96 2.09
N PRO A 63 -31.98 -4.47 2.44
CA PRO A 63 -32.47 -5.77 1.99
C PRO A 63 -32.44 -5.96 0.47
N PHE A 64 -32.77 -4.92 -0.30
CA PHE A 64 -32.76 -5.02 -1.77
C PHE A 64 -31.33 -5.22 -2.35
N VAL A 65 -30.29 -4.63 -1.69
CA VAL A 65 -28.88 -4.85 -2.09
C VAL A 65 -28.46 -6.26 -1.76
N PHE A 66 -28.79 -6.76 -0.56
CA PHE A 66 -28.52 -8.13 -0.17
C PHE A 66 -29.17 -9.14 -1.13
N ASN A 67 -30.45 -8.98 -1.42
CA ASN A 67 -31.17 -9.85 -2.34
C ASN A 67 -30.57 -9.81 -3.76
N TRP A 68 -30.14 -8.64 -4.20
CA TRP A 68 -29.45 -8.52 -5.49
C TRP A 68 -28.12 -9.28 -5.51
N ILE A 69 -27.31 -9.18 -4.42
CA ILE A 69 -26.05 -9.95 -4.30
C ILE A 69 -26.35 -11.45 -4.25
N ALA A 70 -27.35 -11.88 -3.47
CA ALA A 70 -27.73 -13.28 -3.38
C ALA A 70 -28.13 -13.83 -4.77
N ASN A 71 -28.98 -13.14 -5.50
CA ASN A 71 -29.33 -13.50 -6.88
C ASN A 71 -28.13 -13.51 -7.82
N PHE A 72 -27.20 -12.56 -7.66
CA PHE A 72 -25.97 -12.51 -8.46
C PHE A 72 -25.10 -13.75 -8.27
N LEU A 73 -25.09 -14.36 -7.09
CA LEU A 73 -24.27 -15.53 -6.74
C LEU A 73 -25.00 -16.86 -6.95
N THR A 74 -26.32 -16.88 -6.97
CA THR A 74 -27.13 -18.10 -7.03
C THR A 74 -27.27 -18.62 -8.46
N ASN A 75 -27.30 -19.94 -8.62
CA ASN A 75 -27.53 -20.65 -9.90
C ASN A 75 -26.53 -20.23 -11.01
N ARG A 76 -25.31 -19.94 -10.63
CA ARG A 76 -24.25 -19.63 -11.59
C ARG A 76 -23.63 -20.89 -12.17
N THR A 77 -23.43 -20.86 -13.46
CA THR A 77 -22.73 -21.93 -14.19
C THR A 77 -21.61 -21.35 -15.02
N GLN A 78 -20.60 -22.16 -15.28
CA GLN A 78 -19.49 -21.81 -16.17
C GLN A 78 -19.19 -22.92 -17.15
N ALA A 79 -18.71 -22.54 -18.33
CA ALA A 79 -18.20 -23.43 -19.34
C ALA A 79 -16.92 -22.87 -19.95
N VAL A 80 -16.03 -23.71 -20.44
CA VAL A 80 -14.80 -23.32 -21.15
C VAL A 80 -15.10 -23.33 -22.66
N LYS A 81 -14.77 -22.20 -23.33
CA LYS A 81 -14.87 -22.08 -24.79
C LYS A 81 -13.49 -22.12 -25.41
N HIS A 82 -13.26 -23.05 -26.32
CA HIS A 82 -12.04 -23.13 -27.13
C HIS A 82 -12.40 -23.18 -28.63
N GLY A 83 -12.19 -22.09 -29.33
CA GLY A 83 -12.61 -21.95 -30.72
C GLY A 83 -14.15 -22.03 -30.84
N LYS A 84 -14.64 -23.05 -31.56
CA LYS A 84 -16.08 -23.35 -31.72
C LYS A 84 -16.61 -24.36 -30.69
N LEU A 85 -15.74 -24.98 -29.90
CA LEU A 85 -16.13 -25.98 -28.92
C LEU A 85 -16.44 -25.30 -27.59
N ILE A 86 -17.51 -25.78 -26.92
CA ILE A 86 -17.90 -25.32 -25.56
C ILE A 86 -18.03 -26.59 -24.71
N SER A 87 -17.42 -26.58 -23.53
CA SER A 87 -17.54 -27.65 -22.54
C SER A 87 -18.97 -27.71 -21.96
N GLU A 88 -19.26 -28.73 -21.20
CA GLU A 88 -20.45 -28.77 -20.36
C GLU A 88 -20.48 -27.61 -19.38
N PHE A 89 -21.71 -27.15 -19.04
CA PHE A 89 -21.92 -26.12 -18.01
C PHE A 89 -21.87 -26.76 -16.64
N LEU A 90 -20.91 -26.33 -15.81
CA LEU A 90 -20.77 -26.77 -14.44
C LEU A 90 -21.24 -25.69 -13.48
N GLN A 91 -21.93 -26.09 -12.41
CA GLN A 91 -22.41 -25.17 -11.41
C GLN A 91 -21.27 -24.60 -10.57
N ILE A 92 -21.33 -23.30 -10.26
CA ILE A 92 -20.34 -22.59 -9.44
C ILE A 92 -20.95 -22.35 -8.06
N THR A 93 -20.30 -22.86 -7.01
CA THR A 93 -20.68 -22.65 -5.60
C THR A 93 -19.66 -21.80 -4.83
N ALA A 94 -18.55 -21.49 -5.46
CA ALA A 94 -17.49 -20.64 -4.93
C ALA A 94 -16.94 -19.75 -6.04
N SER A 95 -16.15 -18.79 -5.72
CA SER A 95 -15.55 -17.78 -6.57
C SER A 95 -16.28 -16.46 -6.62
N VAL A 96 -15.51 -15.40 -6.63
CA VAL A 96 -15.99 -14.05 -6.98
C VAL A 96 -15.46 -13.71 -8.35
N ILE A 97 -16.38 -13.35 -9.27
CA ILE A 97 -16.05 -13.12 -10.69
C ILE A 97 -14.96 -12.04 -10.80
N GLN A 98 -13.79 -12.45 -11.25
CA GLN A 98 -12.66 -11.54 -11.50
C GLN A 98 -13.04 -10.52 -12.57
N GLY A 99 -12.72 -9.24 -12.32
CA GLY A 99 -13.10 -8.14 -13.20
C GLY A 99 -14.53 -7.60 -13.00
N SER A 100 -15.34 -8.21 -12.13
CA SER A 100 -16.62 -7.61 -11.74
C SER A 100 -16.40 -6.39 -10.83
N GLY A 101 -17.20 -5.35 -11.00
CA GLY A 101 -17.11 -4.14 -10.16
C GLY A 101 -17.42 -4.38 -8.68
N ILE A 102 -18.13 -5.46 -8.34
CA ILE A 102 -18.50 -5.83 -6.96
C ILE A 102 -17.50 -6.80 -6.32
N GLY A 103 -16.68 -7.49 -7.11
CA GLY A 103 -15.75 -8.51 -6.64
C GLY A 103 -14.87 -8.08 -5.48
N PRO A 104 -14.14 -6.97 -5.59
CA PRO A 104 -13.30 -6.47 -4.49
C PRO A 104 -14.09 -6.21 -3.21
N SER A 105 -15.30 -5.65 -3.31
CA SER A 105 -16.16 -5.38 -2.14
C SER A 105 -16.64 -6.67 -1.47
N MET A 106 -16.96 -7.69 -2.25
CA MET A 106 -17.34 -9.01 -1.72
C MET A 106 -16.18 -9.67 -0.97
N TYR A 107 -14.96 -9.60 -1.53
CA TYR A 107 -13.78 -10.15 -0.85
C TYR A 107 -13.46 -9.40 0.45
N ILE A 108 -13.57 -8.07 0.45
CA ILE A 108 -13.40 -7.25 1.67
C ILE A 108 -14.41 -7.67 2.74
N ALA A 109 -15.68 -7.86 2.38
CA ALA A 109 -16.71 -8.34 3.30
C ALA A 109 -16.43 -9.77 3.79
N TYR A 110 -15.91 -10.65 2.93
CA TYR A 110 -15.53 -12.01 3.25
C TYR A 110 -14.42 -12.07 4.28
N ALA A 111 -13.40 -11.22 4.13
CA ALA A 111 -12.23 -11.15 5.01
C ALA A 111 -12.39 -10.15 6.19
N ALA A 112 -13.57 -9.52 6.34
CA ALA A 112 -13.77 -8.44 7.31
C ALA A 112 -13.58 -8.86 8.77
N ASP A 113 -13.91 -10.11 9.09
CA ASP A 113 -13.85 -10.66 10.44
C ASP A 113 -12.49 -11.25 10.85
N LEU A 114 -11.51 -11.31 9.93
CA LEU A 114 -10.14 -11.64 10.28
C LEU A 114 -9.52 -10.50 11.08
N ARG A 115 -9.09 -10.79 12.30
CA ARG A 115 -8.46 -9.84 13.23
C ARG A 115 -7.28 -10.50 13.94
N THR A 116 -6.42 -9.68 14.55
CA THR A 116 -5.39 -10.16 15.48
C THR A 116 -5.99 -10.62 16.81
N LEU A 117 -5.31 -11.52 17.50
CA LEU A 117 -5.59 -11.87 18.90
C LEU A 117 -5.13 -10.75 19.82
N SER A 118 -3.93 -10.23 19.55
CA SER A 118 -3.33 -9.12 20.28
C SER A 118 -3.92 -7.77 19.87
N VAL A 119 -3.96 -6.84 20.82
CA VAL A 119 -4.24 -5.42 20.56
C VAL A 119 -3.00 -4.65 20.11
N ILE A 120 -1.81 -5.22 20.33
CA ILE A 120 -0.51 -4.62 19.97
C ILE A 120 -0.13 -5.00 18.55
N ASN A 121 -0.42 -6.24 18.15
CA ASN A 121 -0.12 -6.72 16.80
C ASN A 121 -1.05 -6.07 15.78
N LEU A 122 -0.51 -5.72 14.61
CA LEU A 122 -1.25 -4.99 13.58
C LEU A 122 -1.46 -5.85 12.34
N LEU A 123 -2.70 -5.92 11.86
CA LEU A 123 -3.07 -6.67 10.67
C LEU A 123 -3.51 -5.71 9.55
N PHE A 124 -2.76 -5.71 8.46
CA PHE A 124 -3.07 -4.95 7.25
C PHE A 124 -3.62 -5.89 6.19
N LYS A 125 -4.77 -5.54 5.62
CA LYS A 125 -5.42 -6.32 4.55
C LYS A 125 -5.62 -5.44 3.33
N TYR A 126 -5.13 -5.91 2.19
CA TYR A 126 -5.36 -5.28 0.89
C TYR A 126 -5.80 -6.34 -0.12
N ALA A 127 -7.11 -6.46 -0.34
CA ALA A 127 -7.68 -7.60 -1.03
C ALA A 127 -7.20 -8.92 -0.38
N ASP A 128 -6.50 -9.75 -1.14
CA ASP A 128 -5.88 -10.99 -0.67
C ASP A 128 -4.51 -10.80 0.00
N ASP A 129 -3.82 -9.71 -0.31
CA ASP A 129 -2.55 -9.40 0.38
C ASP A 129 -2.82 -9.09 1.85
N THR A 130 -2.33 -9.95 2.73
CA THR A 130 -2.49 -9.83 4.19
C THR A 130 -1.12 -9.76 4.83
N THR A 131 -0.89 -8.72 5.64
CA THR A 131 0.38 -8.47 6.31
C THR A 131 0.15 -8.30 7.80
N LEU A 132 0.88 -9.06 8.61
CA LEU A 132 0.84 -9.00 10.07
C LEU A 132 2.16 -8.42 10.59
N LEU A 133 2.09 -7.41 11.45
CA LEU A 133 3.23 -6.86 12.19
C LEU A 133 3.12 -7.26 13.66
N ALA A 134 4.19 -7.84 14.20
CA ALA A 134 4.34 -8.17 15.60
C ALA A 134 5.66 -7.60 16.13
N PRO A 135 5.64 -6.62 17.06
CA PRO A 135 6.85 -6.08 17.66
C PRO A 135 7.51 -7.07 18.63
N GLU A 136 8.78 -6.82 19.01
CA GLU A 136 9.51 -7.63 19.98
C GLU A 136 8.72 -7.79 21.30
N ASN A 137 8.17 -6.68 21.81
CA ASN A 137 7.45 -6.61 23.08
C ASN A 137 5.93 -6.79 22.86
N THR A 138 5.53 -7.83 22.15
CA THR A 138 4.10 -8.17 21.97
C THR A 138 3.59 -9.04 23.13
N ASP A 139 2.29 -8.94 23.41
CA ASP A 139 1.57 -9.78 24.37
C ASP A 139 1.21 -11.17 23.81
N THR A 140 1.19 -11.30 22.49
CA THR A 140 0.84 -12.55 21.78
C THR A 140 1.91 -12.87 20.74
N PRO A 141 2.61 -14.02 20.86
CA PRO A 141 3.63 -14.44 19.91
C PRO A 141 3.11 -14.53 18.47
N LEU A 142 4.01 -14.28 17.50
CA LEU A 142 3.67 -14.34 16.07
C LEU A 142 3.17 -15.73 15.65
N GLU A 143 3.67 -16.78 16.33
CA GLU A 143 3.28 -18.18 16.13
C GLU A 143 1.79 -18.40 16.44
N ASP A 144 1.30 -17.87 17.55
CA ASP A 144 -0.11 -17.98 17.98
C ASP A 144 -1.02 -17.16 17.06
N GLU A 145 -0.60 -15.97 16.68
CA GLU A 145 -1.31 -15.15 15.68
C GLU A 145 -1.43 -15.88 14.34
N PHE A 146 -0.35 -16.52 13.88
CA PHE A 146 -0.38 -17.26 12.62
C PHE A 146 -1.29 -18.50 12.71
N GLN A 147 -1.28 -19.24 13.84
CA GLN A 147 -2.21 -20.34 14.06
C GLN A 147 -3.67 -19.87 14.10
N HIS A 148 -3.93 -18.71 14.67
CA HIS A 148 -5.26 -18.08 14.62
C HIS A 148 -5.69 -17.80 13.17
N ILE A 149 -4.79 -17.23 12.36
CA ILE A 149 -5.05 -16.94 10.94
C ILE A 149 -5.25 -18.22 10.14
N LEU A 150 -4.46 -19.29 10.39
CA LEU A 150 -4.66 -20.62 9.78
C LEU A 150 -6.04 -21.20 10.13
N SER A 151 -6.44 -21.12 11.39
CA SER A 151 -7.74 -21.58 11.86
C SER A 151 -8.89 -20.79 11.25
N TRP A 152 -8.73 -19.47 11.12
CA TRP A 152 -9.69 -18.61 10.44
C TRP A 152 -9.78 -18.95 8.94
N ALA A 153 -8.66 -19.13 8.26
CA ALA A 153 -8.60 -19.50 6.85
C ALA A 153 -9.32 -20.83 6.60
N HIS A 154 -9.07 -21.85 7.42
CA HIS A 154 -9.73 -23.15 7.34
C HIS A 154 -11.25 -23.03 7.48
N ARG A 155 -11.74 -22.30 8.49
CA ARG A 155 -13.18 -22.06 8.69
C ARG A 155 -13.82 -21.32 7.51
N ASN A 156 -13.06 -20.48 6.81
CA ASN A 156 -13.50 -19.74 5.65
C ASN A 156 -13.13 -20.41 4.31
N ARG A 157 -12.75 -21.70 4.31
CA ARG A 157 -12.40 -22.47 3.12
C ARG A 157 -11.32 -21.80 2.25
N LEU A 158 -10.48 -20.99 2.88
CA LEU A 158 -9.30 -20.41 2.25
C LEU A 158 -8.07 -21.24 2.59
N LYS A 159 -7.10 -21.30 1.68
CA LYS A 159 -5.83 -22.00 1.89
C LYS A 159 -4.67 -21.02 1.84
N ILE A 160 -3.85 -20.99 2.88
CA ILE A 160 -2.61 -20.23 2.90
C ILE A 160 -1.56 -20.97 2.07
N ASN A 161 -0.81 -20.22 1.28
CA ASN A 161 0.30 -20.70 0.48
C ASN A 161 1.62 -20.49 1.24
N ASN A 162 2.06 -21.50 1.98
CA ASN A 162 3.26 -21.41 2.81
C ASN A 162 4.52 -21.09 1.97
N SER A 163 4.62 -21.61 0.73
CA SER A 163 5.79 -21.36 -0.12
C SER A 163 5.93 -19.90 -0.59
N LYS A 164 4.81 -19.17 -0.66
CA LYS A 164 4.79 -17.74 -1.01
C LYS A 164 4.68 -16.83 0.20
N THR A 165 4.20 -17.36 1.33
CA THR A 165 4.19 -16.64 2.61
C THR A 165 5.63 -16.44 3.06
N LYS A 166 6.00 -15.20 3.43
CA LYS A 166 7.37 -14.84 3.81
C LYS A 166 7.35 -14.07 5.12
N GLU A 167 8.42 -14.25 5.89
CA GLU A 167 8.68 -13.44 7.07
C GLU A 167 9.87 -12.52 6.80
N ILE A 168 9.74 -11.25 7.19
CA ILE A 168 10.83 -10.28 7.23
C ILE A 168 10.93 -9.70 8.63
N VAL A 169 12.15 -9.60 9.16
CA VAL A 169 12.39 -9.02 10.48
C VAL A 169 13.01 -7.64 10.29
N PHE A 170 12.17 -6.61 10.43
CA PHE A 170 12.61 -5.23 10.35
C PHE A 170 13.38 -4.85 11.61
N HIS A 171 14.49 -4.14 11.45
CA HIS A 171 15.29 -3.61 12.52
C HIS A 171 16.00 -2.32 12.09
N GLN A 172 16.43 -1.51 13.06
CA GLN A 172 17.23 -0.32 12.78
C GLN A 172 18.59 -0.73 12.17
N PRO A 173 19.21 0.11 11.35
CA PRO A 173 20.59 -0.11 10.89
C PRO A 173 21.53 -0.25 12.11
N ASN A 174 22.36 -1.30 12.13
CA ASN A 174 23.34 -1.58 13.20
C ASN A 174 22.75 -1.61 14.62
N PRO A 175 21.73 -2.45 14.87
CA PRO A 175 21.09 -2.51 16.19
C PRO A 175 22.05 -3.07 17.23
N ARG A 176 22.17 -2.38 18.38
CA ARG A 176 22.94 -2.89 19.51
C ARG A 176 22.24 -4.08 20.16
N ASN A 177 22.97 -5.18 20.38
CA ASN A 177 22.44 -6.39 21.04
C ASN A 177 21.17 -6.96 20.36
N PHE A 178 21.11 -6.91 19.03
CA PHE A 178 20.04 -7.53 18.26
C PHE A 178 20.32 -9.02 18.08
N ILE A 179 19.38 -9.84 18.53
CA ILE A 179 19.35 -11.27 18.25
C ILE A 179 18.15 -11.49 17.33
N ARG A 180 18.44 -11.96 16.11
CA ARG A 180 17.37 -12.27 15.13
C ARG A 180 16.52 -13.41 15.67
N PRO A 181 15.18 -13.24 15.77
CA PRO A 181 14.30 -14.34 16.13
C PRO A 181 14.35 -15.45 15.07
N GLY A 182 14.16 -16.69 15.49
CA GLY A 182 14.02 -17.82 14.57
C GLY A 182 12.78 -17.69 13.67
N PRO A 183 12.77 -18.33 12.49
CA PRO A 183 11.59 -18.35 11.62
C PRO A 183 10.44 -19.08 12.30
N ILE A 184 9.20 -18.71 11.93
CA ILE A 184 8.02 -19.42 12.40
C ILE A 184 7.73 -20.62 11.49
N PHE A 185 7.55 -21.80 12.09
CA PHE A 185 7.25 -23.04 11.36
C PHE A 185 8.14 -23.22 10.10
N ASP A 186 7.54 -23.60 8.97
CA ASP A 186 8.21 -23.76 7.67
C ASP A 186 8.16 -22.49 6.81
N ILE A 187 7.97 -21.30 7.42
CA ILE A 187 7.91 -20.03 6.69
C ILE A 187 9.33 -19.52 6.47
N GLU A 188 9.66 -19.23 5.21
CA GLU A 188 10.96 -18.68 4.85
C GLU A 188 11.13 -17.25 5.38
N GLN A 189 12.18 -17.04 6.17
CA GLN A 189 12.58 -15.73 6.63
C GLN A 189 13.52 -15.09 5.61
N VAL A 190 13.15 -13.92 5.10
CA VAL A 190 13.86 -13.21 4.03
C VAL A 190 14.41 -11.87 4.50
N THR A 191 15.47 -11.39 3.86
CA THR A 191 16.08 -10.07 4.12
C THR A 191 15.40 -8.95 3.36
N SER A 192 14.69 -9.28 2.29
CA SER A 192 13.87 -8.35 1.53
C SER A 192 12.62 -9.03 0.97
N ALA A 193 11.53 -8.29 0.88
CA ALA A 193 10.26 -8.77 0.37
C ALA A 193 9.52 -7.68 -0.42
N LYS A 194 8.69 -8.11 -1.37
CA LYS A 194 7.85 -7.21 -2.15
C LYS A 194 6.49 -7.08 -1.50
N LEU A 195 6.15 -5.86 -1.07
CA LEU A 195 4.85 -5.50 -0.51
C LEU A 195 4.20 -4.43 -1.38
N LEU A 196 3.00 -4.67 -1.87
CA LEU A 196 2.22 -3.73 -2.71
C LEU A 196 3.04 -3.12 -3.87
N GLY A 197 4.00 -3.87 -4.42
CA GLY A 197 4.85 -3.40 -5.53
C GLY A 197 6.13 -2.68 -5.13
N PHE A 198 6.34 -2.38 -3.85
CA PHE A 198 7.58 -1.87 -3.28
C PHE A 198 8.42 -3.02 -2.71
N ILE A 199 9.75 -2.95 -2.84
CA ILE A 199 10.68 -3.90 -2.22
C ILE A 199 11.14 -3.31 -0.90
N CYS A 200 10.69 -3.92 0.20
CA CYS A 200 11.11 -3.57 1.56
C CYS A 200 12.33 -4.41 1.93
N SER A 201 13.38 -3.78 2.45
CA SER A 201 14.51 -4.48 3.09
C SER A 201 14.36 -4.48 4.60
N GLU A 202 14.95 -5.45 5.28
CA GLU A 202 14.94 -5.56 6.75
C GLU A 202 15.57 -4.34 7.46
N THR A 203 16.50 -3.66 6.80
CA THR A 203 17.19 -2.45 7.28
C THR A 203 16.53 -1.16 6.83
N LEU A 204 15.34 -1.22 6.23
CA LEU A 204 14.58 -0.07 5.71
C LEU A 204 15.27 0.68 4.56
N ASN A 205 16.31 0.12 3.98
CA ASN A 205 17.05 0.72 2.87
C ASN A 205 16.31 0.51 1.54
N PRO A 206 15.92 1.57 0.80
CA PRO A 206 15.18 1.45 -0.47
C PRO A 206 16.07 1.12 -1.68
N SER A 207 17.40 0.96 -1.53
CA SER A 207 18.33 0.79 -2.68
C SER A 207 17.97 -0.40 -3.56
N GLU A 208 17.55 -1.54 -2.99
CA GLU A 208 17.08 -2.69 -3.79
C GLU A 208 15.85 -2.35 -4.64
N HIS A 209 14.92 -1.56 -4.10
CA HIS A 209 13.77 -1.08 -4.84
C HIS A 209 14.20 -0.18 -6.00
N VAL A 210 15.13 0.75 -5.74
CA VAL A 210 15.69 1.64 -6.76
C VAL A 210 16.37 0.83 -7.86
N ASP A 211 17.16 -0.19 -7.53
CA ASP A 211 17.80 -1.09 -8.49
C ASP A 211 16.78 -1.78 -9.39
N CYS A 212 15.72 -2.31 -8.80
CA CYS A 212 14.63 -2.95 -9.54
C CYS A 212 13.94 -1.96 -10.48
N VAL A 213 13.60 -0.76 -9.99
CA VAL A 213 12.95 0.30 -10.79
C VAL A 213 13.84 0.75 -11.93
N LEU A 214 15.12 1.01 -11.67
CA LEU A 214 16.08 1.45 -12.70
C LEU A 214 16.29 0.40 -13.77
N ARG A 215 16.37 -0.90 -13.41
CA ARG A 215 16.47 -2.00 -14.36
C ARG A 215 15.26 -2.03 -15.30
N MET A 216 14.05 -1.96 -14.76
CA MET A 216 12.82 -1.92 -15.56
C MET A 216 12.74 -0.66 -16.43
N CYS A 217 13.12 0.49 -15.90
CA CYS A 217 13.12 1.74 -16.67
C CYS A 217 14.12 1.72 -17.83
N ASN A 218 15.33 1.16 -17.62
CA ASN A 218 16.30 1.00 -18.70
C ASN A 218 15.79 0.10 -19.84
N GLN A 219 15.10 -1.01 -19.52
CA GLN A 219 14.44 -1.84 -20.52
C GLN A 219 13.40 -1.04 -21.32
N ARG A 220 12.60 -0.20 -20.63
CA ARG A 220 11.59 0.64 -21.28
C ARG A 220 12.20 1.75 -22.14
N LEU A 221 13.36 2.32 -21.74
CA LEU A 221 14.10 3.25 -22.58
C LEU A 221 14.55 2.61 -23.90
N TYR A 222 14.96 1.32 -23.85
CA TYR A 222 15.28 0.58 -25.06
C TYR A 222 14.05 0.46 -25.99
N LEU A 223 12.89 0.08 -25.45
CA LEU A 223 11.65 0.01 -26.25
C LEU A 223 11.24 1.37 -26.83
N LEU A 224 11.34 2.43 -26.05
CA LEU A 224 11.09 3.80 -26.54
C LEU A 224 12.04 4.18 -27.69
N ASN A 225 13.31 3.77 -27.60
CA ASN A 225 14.25 4.02 -28.69
C ASN A 225 13.89 3.25 -29.98
N GLN A 226 13.31 2.04 -29.86
CA GLN A 226 12.77 1.32 -31.03
C GLN A 226 11.56 2.06 -31.63
N LEU A 227 10.62 2.54 -30.80
CA LEU A 227 9.50 3.35 -31.27
C LEU A 227 9.95 4.62 -31.97
N LYS A 228 10.98 5.29 -31.45
CA LYS A 228 11.62 6.45 -32.10
C LYS A 228 12.16 6.10 -33.50
N LYS A 229 12.88 4.98 -33.61
CA LYS A 229 13.40 4.49 -34.90
C LYS A 229 12.30 4.17 -35.92
N GLN A 230 11.12 3.78 -35.44
CA GLN A 230 9.93 3.55 -36.26
C GLN A 230 9.16 4.83 -36.62
N GLY A 231 9.68 6.00 -36.27
CA GLY A 231 9.11 7.30 -36.66
C GLY A 231 8.08 7.88 -35.69
N LEU A 232 7.93 7.34 -34.46
CA LEU A 232 7.05 7.97 -33.48
C LEU A 232 7.55 9.37 -33.13
N CYS A 233 6.69 10.39 -33.27
CA CYS A 233 7.03 11.81 -33.02
C CYS A 233 7.37 12.05 -31.53
N ILE A 234 8.10 13.14 -31.25
CA ILE A 234 8.57 13.48 -29.88
C ILE A 234 7.42 13.62 -28.88
N ASN A 235 6.28 14.19 -29.28
CA ASN A 235 5.12 14.33 -28.41
C ASN A 235 4.57 12.95 -28.00
N GLY A 236 4.49 12.00 -28.95
CA GLY A 236 4.09 10.61 -28.69
C GLY A 236 5.10 9.89 -27.78
N LEU A 237 6.41 10.07 -28.04
CA LEU A 237 7.47 9.49 -27.21
C LEU A 237 7.40 10.04 -25.77
N THR A 238 7.23 11.35 -25.59
CA THR A 238 7.11 11.99 -24.28
C THR A 238 5.88 11.45 -23.52
N LEU A 239 4.74 11.28 -24.20
CA LEU A 239 3.55 10.71 -23.58
C LEU A 239 3.77 9.26 -23.11
N VAL A 240 4.37 8.43 -23.96
CA VAL A 240 4.70 7.04 -23.61
C VAL A 240 5.76 7.00 -22.49
N PHE A 241 6.79 7.87 -22.54
CA PHE A 241 7.79 7.99 -21.50
C PHE A 241 7.15 8.31 -20.12
N GLN A 242 6.22 9.27 -20.09
CA GLN A 242 5.47 9.60 -18.88
C GLN A 242 4.68 8.39 -18.36
N ALA A 243 4.00 7.69 -19.26
CA ALA A 243 3.14 6.56 -18.90
C ALA A 243 3.91 5.35 -18.34
N ILE A 244 5.11 5.04 -18.86
CA ILE A 244 5.80 3.80 -18.51
C ILE A 244 7.08 3.97 -17.70
N VAL A 245 7.71 5.14 -17.71
CA VAL A 245 8.94 5.43 -16.96
C VAL A 245 8.65 6.33 -15.76
N VAL A 246 8.13 7.56 -16.02
CA VAL A 246 7.87 8.52 -14.95
C VAL A 246 6.86 7.96 -13.95
N SER A 247 5.76 7.37 -14.43
CA SER A 247 4.75 6.75 -13.56
C SER A 247 5.33 5.65 -12.66
N ARG A 248 6.31 4.89 -13.16
CA ARG A 248 6.95 3.81 -12.40
C ARG A 248 7.86 4.34 -11.30
N ILE A 249 8.62 5.41 -11.59
CA ILE A 249 9.49 6.06 -10.60
C ILE A 249 8.65 6.81 -9.56
N SER A 250 7.56 7.45 -9.98
CA SER A 250 6.66 8.17 -9.07
C SER A 250 5.78 7.27 -8.21
N TYR A 251 5.74 5.95 -8.49
CA TYR A 251 4.95 5.02 -7.71
C TYR A 251 5.51 4.90 -6.29
N ALA A 252 4.66 5.15 -5.29
CA ALA A 252 5.01 5.14 -3.86
C ALA A 252 6.19 6.05 -3.45
N LEU A 253 6.60 6.98 -4.34
CA LEU A 253 7.78 7.85 -4.14
C LEU A 253 7.76 8.61 -2.80
N PRO A 254 6.66 9.22 -2.35
CA PRO A 254 6.61 9.88 -1.05
C PRO A 254 6.94 8.98 0.15
N SER A 255 6.66 7.67 0.08
CA SER A 255 6.94 6.76 1.18
C SER A 255 8.43 6.43 1.35
N PHE A 256 9.22 6.53 0.30
CA PHE A 256 10.63 6.13 0.37
C PHE A 256 11.63 7.22 -0.06
N PHE A 257 11.18 8.35 -0.60
CA PHE A 257 12.07 9.41 -1.08
C PHE A 257 12.97 9.95 0.03
N GLY A 258 12.45 10.13 1.25
CA GLY A 258 13.20 10.59 2.41
C GLY A 258 14.32 9.66 2.87
N PHE A 259 14.25 8.37 2.50
CA PHE A 259 15.26 7.37 2.84
C PHE A 259 16.29 7.14 1.72
N LEU A 260 16.16 7.84 0.57
CA LEU A 260 17.10 7.70 -0.54
C LEU A 260 18.45 8.31 -0.22
N SER A 261 19.50 7.57 -0.54
CA SER A 261 20.85 8.10 -0.53
C SER A 261 21.06 9.11 -1.67
N ALA A 262 21.99 10.06 -1.49
CA ALA A 262 22.39 10.98 -2.56
C ALA A 262 22.87 10.23 -3.82
N TYR A 263 23.45 9.04 -3.64
CA TYR A 263 23.86 8.15 -4.72
C TYR A 263 22.65 7.65 -5.52
N ASP A 264 21.59 7.16 -4.86
CA ASP A 264 20.39 6.66 -5.53
C ASP A 264 19.61 7.78 -6.25
N ILE A 265 19.52 8.95 -5.63
CA ILE A 265 18.97 10.17 -6.25
C ILE A 265 19.73 10.49 -7.52
N GLY A 266 21.08 10.50 -7.48
CA GLY A 266 21.94 10.74 -8.63
C GLY A 266 21.74 9.72 -9.74
N ARG A 267 21.54 8.44 -9.42
CA ARG A 267 21.28 7.36 -10.39
C ARG A 267 19.95 7.56 -11.13
N VAL A 268 18.87 7.88 -10.39
CA VAL A 268 17.56 8.14 -11.01
C VAL A 268 17.61 9.38 -11.90
N ASN A 269 18.23 10.47 -11.43
CA ASN A 269 18.39 11.69 -12.22
C ASN A 269 19.25 11.46 -13.47
N SER A 270 20.25 10.56 -13.41
CA SER A 270 21.06 10.17 -14.57
C SER A 270 20.24 9.44 -15.62
N LEU A 271 19.24 8.63 -15.22
CA LEU A 271 18.30 7.99 -16.16
C LEU A 271 17.45 9.04 -16.90
N PHE A 272 16.96 10.07 -16.22
CA PHE A 272 16.21 11.17 -16.85
C PHE A 272 17.09 11.97 -17.83
N LYS A 273 18.31 12.31 -17.44
CA LYS A 273 19.29 12.97 -18.33
C LYS A 273 19.59 12.12 -19.57
N LYS A 274 19.73 10.79 -19.41
CA LYS A 274 19.92 9.85 -20.53
C LYS A 274 18.72 9.86 -21.48
N ALA A 275 17.49 9.85 -20.96
CA ALA A 275 16.28 9.89 -21.78
C ALA A 275 16.19 11.18 -22.59
N LEU A 276 16.49 12.33 -21.98
CA LEU A 276 16.53 13.64 -22.66
C LEU A 276 17.60 13.64 -23.77
N ARG A 277 18.83 13.22 -23.47
CA ARG A 277 19.93 13.13 -24.43
C ARG A 277 19.61 12.22 -25.63
N TRP A 278 18.83 11.18 -25.41
CA TRP A 278 18.38 10.28 -26.48
C TRP A 278 17.16 10.79 -27.22
N ASN A 279 16.66 12.01 -26.92
CA ASN A 279 15.43 12.58 -27.47
C ASN A 279 14.24 11.59 -27.37
N LEU A 280 14.06 10.96 -26.20
CA LEU A 280 12.90 10.14 -25.88
C LEU A 280 11.82 10.95 -25.15
N THR A 281 12.16 12.14 -24.72
CA THR A 281 11.27 13.13 -24.09
C THR A 281 11.83 14.53 -24.37
N ASP A 282 10.96 15.52 -24.44
CA ASP A 282 11.28 16.95 -24.55
C ASP A 282 11.34 17.64 -23.18
N LYS A 283 11.01 16.92 -22.09
CA LYS A 283 10.93 17.46 -20.74
C LYS A 283 12.05 16.94 -19.87
N LEU A 284 12.67 17.84 -19.10
CA LEU A 284 13.60 17.45 -18.04
C LEU A 284 12.79 17.09 -16.79
N TYR A 285 13.01 15.87 -16.30
CA TYR A 285 12.48 15.37 -15.03
C TYR A 285 13.62 15.26 -14.03
N THR A 286 13.30 15.51 -12.76
CA THR A 286 14.15 15.16 -11.62
C THR A 286 13.32 14.46 -10.58
N ILE A 287 13.94 13.58 -9.79
CA ILE A 287 13.22 12.81 -8.79
C ILE A 287 12.67 13.72 -7.69
N GLU A 288 13.36 14.81 -7.38
CA GLU A 288 12.97 15.81 -6.38
C GLU A 288 11.66 16.51 -6.78
N ILE A 289 11.54 16.97 -8.03
CA ILE A 289 10.30 17.59 -8.54
C ILE A 289 9.15 16.58 -8.55
N LEU A 290 9.45 15.32 -8.88
CA LEU A 290 8.43 14.25 -8.85
C LEU A 290 7.96 13.95 -7.42
N ALA A 291 8.87 13.93 -6.46
CA ALA A 291 8.56 13.74 -5.05
C ALA A 291 7.68 14.89 -4.53
N GLU A 292 8.09 16.13 -4.72
CA GLU A 292 7.30 17.31 -4.32
C GLU A 292 5.89 17.31 -4.95
N THR A 293 5.80 16.95 -6.24
CA THR A 293 4.51 16.84 -6.93
C THR A 293 3.64 15.74 -6.34
N ALA A 294 4.24 14.61 -5.98
CA ALA A 294 3.54 13.48 -5.40
C ALA A 294 3.07 13.80 -3.96
N ASP A 295 3.92 14.44 -3.15
CA ASP A 295 3.60 14.88 -1.79
C ASP A 295 2.43 15.88 -1.77
N ARG A 296 2.48 16.88 -2.63
CA ARG A 296 1.37 17.85 -2.77
C ARG A 296 0.05 17.17 -3.16
N LYS A 297 0.08 16.21 -4.09
CA LYS A 297 -1.11 15.45 -4.49
C LYS A 297 -1.63 14.60 -3.33
N LEU A 298 -0.74 13.94 -2.60
CA LEU A 298 -1.12 13.17 -1.42
C LEU A 298 -1.80 14.04 -0.37
N PHE A 299 -1.18 15.16 -0.01
CA PHE A 299 -1.73 16.11 0.93
C PHE A 299 -3.14 16.59 0.52
N HIS A 300 -3.30 17.04 -0.72
CA HIS A 300 -4.61 17.45 -1.24
C HIS A 300 -5.65 16.31 -1.21
N SER A 301 -5.23 15.07 -1.46
CA SER A 301 -6.13 13.92 -1.41
C SER A 301 -6.56 13.60 0.02
N LEU A 302 -5.65 13.68 0.99
CA LEU A 302 -5.95 13.50 2.41
C LEU A 302 -6.91 14.58 2.91
N CYS A 303 -6.66 15.84 2.58
CA CYS A 303 -7.54 16.95 2.94
C CYS A 303 -8.96 16.83 2.37
N LYS A 304 -9.11 16.29 1.15
CA LYS A 304 -10.42 16.12 0.50
C LYS A 304 -11.21 14.92 1.01
N ASN A 305 -10.52 13.84 1.36
CA ASN A 305 -11.17 12.55 1.66
C ASN A 305 -11.29 12.25 3.15
N SER A 306 -10.62 13.00 4.00
CA SER A 306 -10.68 12.87 5.45
C SER A 306 -10.76 14.24 6.11
N PRO A 307 -11.94 14.89 6.10
CA PRO A 307 -12.13 16.15 6.83
C PRO A 307 -11.79 16.02 8.32
N ILE A 308 -11.87 14.80 8.89
CA ILE A 308 -11.50 14.48 10.27
C ILE A 308 -9.98 14.60 10.49
N VAL A 309 -9.15 14.15 9.56
CA VAL A 309 -7.69 14.31 9.66
C VAL A 309 -7.33 15.81 9.65
N CYS A 310 -7.96 16.61 8.77
CA CYS A 310 -7.78 18.06 8.77
C CYS A 310 -8.33 18.72 10.04
N GLN A 311 -9.51 18.29 10.56
CA GLN A 311 -10.06 18.82 11.81
C GLN A 311 -9.17 18.48 13.02
N SER A 312 -8.53 17.32 13.05
CA SER A 312 -7.56 16.98 14.10
C SER A 312 -6.32 17.86 14.08
N PHE A 313 -5.92 18.38 12.91
CA PHE A 313 -4.87 19.40 12.79
C PHE A 313 -5.36 20.80 13.21
N TYR A 314 -6.66 21.09 13.10
CA TYR A 314 -7.27 22.37 13.51
C TYR A 314 -7.55 22.46 15.02
N HIS A 315 -7.63 21.35 15.76
CA HIS A 315 -7.89 21.34 17.20
C HIS A 315 -6.65 21.56 18.08
N LEU A 316 -5.49 21.81 17.52
CA LEU A 316 -4.36 22.38 18.25
C LEU A 316 -4.60 23.88 18.39
N SER A 317 -5.42 24.27 19.37
CA SER A 317 -5.62 25.57 20.06
C SER A 317 -5.29 26.90 19.32
N ASP A 318 -5.07 26.94 18.00
CA ASP A 318 -4.87 28.13 17.19
C ASP A 318 -5.55 28.01 15.82
N PRO A 319 -6.46 28.94 15.46
CA PRO A 319 -7.32 28.82 14.27
C PRO A 319 -6.62 29.08 12.92
N CYS A 320 -5.29 29.19 12.85
CA CYS A 320 -4.59 29.59 11.63
C CYS A 320 -3.25 28.85 11.39
N LEU A 321 -3.24 27.51 11.50
CA LEU A 321 -2.06 26.74 11.13
C LEU A 321 -2.26 26.09 9.75
N LEU A 322 -1.61 26.65 8.73
CA LEU A 322 -1.55 26.04 7.39
C LEU A 322 -0.22 25.27 7.25
N PHE A 323 -0.30 23.97 7.01
CA PHE A 323 0.88 23.14 6.78
C PHE A 323 1.21 23.12 5.29
N LEU A 324 2.38 23.61 4.93
CA LEU A 324 2.97 23.38 3.61
C LEU A 324 4.04 22.31 3.75
N VAL A 325 3.83 21.19 3.08
CA VAL A 325 4.74 20.04 3.08
C VAL A 325 5.57 20.08 1.80
N SER A 326 6.89 20.21 1.94
CA SER A 326 7.82 19.91 0.86
C SER A 326 8.50 18.56 1.09
N ALA A 327 9.13 17.99 0.06
CA ALA A 327 9.76 16.66 0.10
C ALA A 327 10.81 16.45 1.22
N SER A 328 11.24 17.51 1.87
CA SER A 328 12.26 17.47 2.93
C SER A 328 11.89 18.26 4.19
N GLU A 329 10.83 19.07 4.16
CA GLU A 329 10.50 19.98 5.25
C GLU A 329 8.99 20.21 5.35
N VAL A 330 8.49 20.26 6.58
CA VAL A 330 7.13 20.74 6.88
C VAL A 330 7.24 22.18 7.35
N MET A 331 6.63 23.10 6.60
CA MET A 331 6.46 24.47 7.06
C MET A 331 5.12 24.62 7.79
N ILE A 332 5.17 24.99 9.05
CA ILE A 332 4.00 25.43 9.81
C ILE A 332 3.88 26.94 9.57
N MET A 333 2.89 27.35 8.79
CA MET A 333 2.56 28.76 8.67
C MET A 333 1.51 29.14 9.70
N ASN A 334 1.86 30.05 10.60
CA ASN A 334 0.95 30.67 11.52
C ASN A 334 0.34 31.89 10.81
N CYS A 335 -0.88 31.73 10.28
CA CYS A 335 -1.60 32.84 9.65
C CYS A 335 -2.44 33.55 10.73
N ARG A 336 -1.89 34.58 11.35
CA ARG A 336 -2.73 35.58 12.04
C ARG A 336 -3.36 36.52 11.01
N PRO A 337 -4.59 36.97 11.18
CA PRO A 337 -5.33 37.72 10.15
C PRO A 337 -4.69 39.03 9.68
N ASN A 338 -3.59 39.50 10.28
CA ASN A 338 -2.96 40.78 9.95
C ASN A 338 -1.42 40.83 10.01
N GLN A 339 -0.69 39.71 9.95
CA GLN A 339 0.77 39.76 9.83
C GLN A 339 1.30 38.59 8.97
N ALA A 340 2.11 38.96 7.97
CA ALA A 340 2.80 38.03 7.10
C ALA A 340 3.97 37.37 7.83
N THR A 341 4.03 36.01 7.69
CA THR A 341 5.19 35.13 7.76
C THR A 341 6.01 35.09 9.05
N CYS A 342 5.73 34.08 9.87
CA CYS A 342 6.76 33.40 10.66
C CYS A 342 6.79 31.92 10.26
N SER A 343 7.85 31.48 9.55
CA SER A 343 8.04 30.08 9.17
C SER A 343 8.85 29.37 10.22
N VAL A 344 8.29 28.35 10.86
CA VAL A 344 9.04 27.44 11.73
C VAL A 344 9.25 26.14 10.93
N LYS A 345 10.52 25.82 10.68
CA LYS A 345 10.90 24.52 10.08
C LYS A 345 10.87 23.45 11.17
N VAL A 346 10.04 22.42 10.96
CA VAL A 346 9.96 21.26 11.86
C VAL A 346 10.32 20.03 11.04
N SER A 347 11.19 19.17 11.57
CA SER A 347 11.58 17.94 10.86
C SER A 347 10.43 16.93 10.81
N TRP A 348 10.41 16.08 9.79
CA TRP A 348 9.43 15.00 9.67
C TRP A 348 9.38 14.10 10.90
N SER A 349 10.52 13.83 11.55
CA SER A 349 10.60 13.06 12.80
C SER A 349 9.80 13.68 13.95
N GLU A 350 9.82 15.02 14.08
CA GLU A 350 9.05 15.74 15.10
C GLU A 350 7.54 15.75 14.83
N ILE A 351 7.16 15.80 13.54
CA ILE A 351 5.76 15.74 13.12
C ILE A 351 5.22 14.32 13.27
N TYR A 352 6.00 13.33 12.87
CA TYR A 352 5.65 11.91 13.06
C TYR A 352 5.48 11.58 14.55
N SER A 353 6.39 12.01 15.41
CA SER A 353 6.28 11.84 16.87
C SER A 353 4.99 12.48 17.42
N ARG A 354 4.62 13.66 16.95
CA ARG A 354 3.37 14.35 17.36
C ARG A 354 2.12 13.70 16.76
N ILE A 355 2.17 13.20 15.53
CA ILE A 355 1.05 12.47 14.88
C ILE A 355 0.86 11.10 15.56
N CYS A 356 1.91 10.39 15.90
CA CYS A 356 1.84 9.10 16.60
C CYS A 356 1.29 9.24 18.02
N ASN A 357 1.69 10.27 18.77
CA ASN A 357 1.11 10.57 20.07
C ASN A 357 -0.36 10.99 20.01
N PHE A 358 -0.82 11.51 18.86
CA PHE A 358 -2.23 11.85 18.62
C PHE A 358 -3.08 10.65 18.21
N ASN A 359 -2.49 9.66 17.53
CA ASN A 359 -3.19 8.43 17.12
C ASN A 359 -3.63 7.56 18.31
N SER A 360 -3.01 7.67 19.48
CA SER A 360 -3.52 7.04 20.71
C SER A 360 -4.86 7.62 21.18
N PHE A 361 -5.16 8.87 20.81
CA PHE A 361 -6.42 9.54 21.14
C PHE A 361 -7.50 9.38 20.05
N VAL A 362 -7.08 9.26 18.78
CA VAL A 362 -7.97 9.13 17.60
C VAL A 362 -8.33 7.68 17.29
N ALA A 363 -7.67 6.69 17.88
CA ALA A 363 -8.00 5.27 17.72
C ALA A 363 -9.41 4.90 18.21
N HIS A 364 -10.14 5.83 18.81
CA HIS A 364 -11.56 5.66 19.21
C HIS A 364 -12.58 6.27 18.24
N SER A 365 -12.14 6.92 17.15
CA SER A 365 -13.07 7.55 16.22
C SER A 365 -12.57 7.45 14.78
N THR A 366 -13.12 6.49 14.04
CA THR A 366 -13.21 6.43 12.57
C THR A 366 -11.93 6.49 11.74
N CYS A 367 -10.92 5.72 12.05
CA CYS A 367 -10.18 5.03 11.01
C CYS A 367 -10.74 3.61 10.93
N VAL A 368 -11.10 3.09 9.74
CA VAL A 368 -11.39 1.67 9.57
C VAL A 368 -10.03 0.94 9.56
N VAL A 369 -9.27 1.12 10.59
CA VAL A 369 -8.39 0.12 11.15
C VAL A 369 -9.34 -0.79 11.89
N PHE A 370 -9.68 -1.91 11.32
CA PHE A 370 -10.43 -2.92 12.07
C PHE A 370 -9.54 -3.36 13.23
N LYS A 371 -9.83 -2.81 14.43
CA LYS A 371 -9.40 -3.41 15.67
C LYS A 371 -10.06 -4.76 15.84
#